data_03a27b7a724b9250bf3fb3f464efacb8
#
_entry.id   03a27b7a724b9250bf3fb3f464efacb8
#
_cell.length_a   1.000
_cell.length_b   1.000
_cell.length_c   1.000
_cell.angle_alpha   90.00
_cell.angle_beta   90.00
_cell.angle_gamma   90.00
#
_symmetry.space_group_name_H-M   'P 1'
#
loop_
_entity.id
_entity.type
_entity.pdbx_description
1 polymer ?
#
loop_
_entity_poly.entity_id
_entity_poly.type
_entity_poly.pdbx_seq_one_letter_code
_entity_poly.pdbx_strand_id
1 'polypeptide(L)'
;MKNYFWYAMVILALAISGYALVQYLFIGADKAGFMVMKKDEVLPSIWYTALYLHVIGSSISLAIGPFLFIEKIRIKKISLHRQLGKFYLLGIIIGGFSGLYMAFYATGGIVSKTGFGMLSLVWLLTGTMAYISILNKHIELHRNWIIRNYALSLAAVSLRIWMPVFLILFGIENFHISYIVISWISWVPNLVVAEIIISRSKLKYISV
;
A
#
# COMPACT_ATOMS: atom_id res chain seq x y z
N MET A 1 16.44 -9.86 -7.83
CA MET A 1 16.09 -8.61 -8.55
C MET A 1 17.38 -7.88 -8.87
N LYS A 2 17.51 -7.30 -10.08
CA LYS A 2 18.65 -6.41 -10.38
C LYS A 2 18.60 -5.25 -9.39
N ASN A 3 19.73 -4.84 -8.84
CA ASN A 3 19.82 -3.84 -7.76
C ASN A 3 19.06 -2.53 -8.06
N TYR A 4 18.97 -2.12 -9.33
CA TYR A 4 18.28 -0.89 -9.76
C TYR A 4 16.77 -0.88 -9.40
N PHE A 5 16.04 -1.97 -9.59
CA PHE A 5 14.62 -2.05 -9.26
C PHE A 5 14.38 -1.94 -7.76
N TRP A 6 15.28 -2.52 -6.96
CA TRP A 6 15.19 -2.40 -5.51
C TRP A 6 15.44 -0.95 -5.06
N TYR A 7 16.48 -0.29 -5.60
CA TYR A 7 16.75 1.12 -5.28
C TYR A 7 15.60 2.02 -5.70
N ALA A 8 15.05 1.86 -6.91
CA ALA A 8 13.87 2.61 -7.34
C ALA A 8 12.68 2.42 -6.40
N MET A 9 12.40 1.18 -6.00
CA MET A 9 11.34 0.86 -5.04
C MET A 9 11.56 1.56 -3.69
N VAL A 10 12.78 1.53 -3.15
CA VAL A 10 13.13 2.21 -1.89
C VAL A 10 12.92 3.72 -2.00
N ILE A 11 13.47 4.33 -3.06
CA ILE A 11 13.36 5.78 -3.27
C ILE A 11 11.90 6.21 -3.37
N LEU A 12 11.10 5.52 -4.18
CA LEU A 12 9.67 5.81 -4.34
C LEU A 12 8.90 5.61 -3.03
N ALA A 13 9.17 4.51 -2.31
CA ALA A 13 8.52 4.23 -1.04
C ALA A 13 8.81 5.33 0.00
N LEU A 14 10.07 5.73 0.16
CA LEU A 14 10.47 6.77 1.10
C LEU A 14 9.96 8.15 0.68
N ALA A 15 10.05 8.49 -0.61
CA ALA A 15 9.58 9.78 -1.13
C ALA A 15 8.06 9.93 -0.94
N ILE A 16 7.28 8.90 -1.27
CA ILE A 16 5.82 8.93 -1.12
C ILE A 16 5.39 8.92 0.35
N SER A 17 6.06 8.15 1.20
CA SER A 17 5.80 8.15 2.65
C SER A 17 6.13 9.51 3.27
N GLY A 18 7.29 10.09 2.94
CA GLY A 18 7.70 11.41 3.40
C GLY A 18 6.75 12.51 2.91
N TYR A 19 6.42 12.50 1.61
CA TYR A 19 5.43 13.43 1.07
C TYR A 19 4.09 13.34 1.79
N ALA A 20 3.56 12.14 2.01
CA ALA A 20 2.27 11.97 2.68
C ALA A 20 2.31 12.48 4.13
N LEU A 21 3.35 12.14 4.90
CA LEU A 21 3.49 12.63 6.27
C LEU A 21 3.60 14.15 6.32
N VAL A 22 4.44 14.76 5.48
CA VAL A 22 4.60 16.23 5.43
C VAL A 22 3.30 16.91 5.02
N GLN A 23 2.66 16.42 3.95
CA GLN A 23 1.44 17.02 3.42
C GLN A 23 0.29 17.01 4.44
N TYR A 24 0.07 15.86 5.09
CA TYR A 24 -1.11 15.72 5.97
C TYR A 24 -0.86 16.16 7.41
N LEU A 25 0.36 16.02 7.94
CA LEU A 25 0.64 16.34 9.34
C LEU A 25 1.16 17.78 9.54
N PHE A 26 1.85 18.35 8.56
CA PHE A 26 2.50 19.67 8.70
C PHE A 26 1.86 20.76 7.83
N ILE A 27 1.51 20.46 6.58
CA ILE A 27 0.91 21.44 5.66
C ILE A 27 -0.61 21.55 5.91
N GLY A 28 -1.25 20.44 6.22
CA GLY A 28 -2.68 20.31 6.47
C GLY A 28 -3.40 19.46 5.44
N ALA A 29 -4.36 18.67 5.91
CA ALA A 29 -5.15 17.80 5.07
C ALA A 29 -6.01 18.58 4.06
N ASP A 30 -6.55 19.72 4.44
CA ASP A 30 -7.37 20.62 3.65
C ASP A 30 -6.67 21.13 2.38
N LYS A 31 -5.35 21.26 2.42
CA LYS A 31 -4.50 21.69 1.30
C LYS A 31 -4.00 20.54 0.44
N ALA A 32 -4.29 19.30 0.79
CA ALA A 32 -3.94 18.15 -0.04
C ALA A 32 -4.80 18.12 -1.30
N GLY A 33 -4.18 17.93 -2.48
CA GLY A 33 -4.88 17.96 -3.77
C GLY A 33 -6.08 17.01 -3.82
N PHE A 34 -5.98 15.84 -3.20
CA PHE A 34 -7.09 14.91 -3.03
C PHE A 34 -8.25 15.51 -2.23
N MET A 35 -7.99 16.23 -1.13
CA MET A 35 -9.03 16.86 -0.32
C MET A 35 -9.66 18.06 -1.01
N VAL A 36 -8.90 18.80 -1.81
CA VAL A 36 -9.43 19.88 -2.65
C VAL A 36 -10.47 19.34 -3.63
N MET A 37 -10.24 18.15 -4.20
CA MET A 37 -11.21 17.49 -5.09
C MET A 37 -12.46 16.96 -4.36
N LYS A 38 -12.41 16.80 -3.04
CA LYS A 38 -13.51 16.33 -2.19
C LYS A 38 -14.16 17.44 -1.36
N LYS A 39 -13.84 18.70 -1.59
CA LYS A 39 -14.29 19.84 -0.76
C LYS A 39 -15.83 19.97 -0.62
N ASP A 40 -16.57 19.51 -1.62
CA ASP A 40 -18.03 19.59 -1.65
C ASP A 40 -18.70 18.34 -1.00
N GLU A 41 -17.92 17.35 -0.56
CA GLU A 41 -18.44 16.15 0.10
C GLU A 41 -18.55 16.39 1.63
N VAL A 42 -19.72 16.08 2.18
CA VAL A 42 -19.93 16.12 3.64
C VAL A 42 -19.34 14.88 4.26
N LEU A 43 -18.20 15.04 4.95
CA LEU A 43 -17.48 13.97 5.61
C LEU A 43 -17.64 14.07 7.14
N PRO A 44 -17.93 12.97 7.86
CA PRO A 44 -18.03 13.00 9.31
C PRO A 44 -16.67 13.27 9.96
N SER A 45 -16.64 13.88 11.15
CA SER A 45 -15.39 14.21 11.86
C SER A 45 -14.48 13.00 12.07
N ILE A 46 -15.05 11.81 12.33
CA ILE A 46 -14.30 10.56 12.49
C ILE A 46 -13.55 10.15 11.22
N TRP A 47 -14.02 10.59 10.04
CA TRP A 47 -13.33 10.33 8.78
C TRP A 47 -11.95 10.98 8.73
N TYR A 48 -11.80 12.19 9.29
CA TYR A 48 -10.50 12.86 9.38
C TYR A 48 -9.54 12.12 10.31
N THR A 49 -10.05 11.59 11.42
CA THR A 49 -9.25 10.71 12.29
C THR A 49 -8.79 9.47 11.54
N ALA A 50 -9.68 8.83 10.79
CA ALA A 50 -9.34 7.68 9.96
C ALA A 50 -8.31 8.05 8.87
N LEU A 51 -8.42 9.23 8.25
CA LEU A 51 -7.44 9.73 7.28
C LEU A 51 -6.04 9.83 7.89
N TYR A 52 -5.89 10.45 9.07
CA TYR A 52 -4.59 10.57 9.73
C TYR A 52 -4.03 9.20 10.13
N LEU A 53 -4.85 8.32 10.68
CA LEU A 53 -4.44 6.95 11.01
C LEU A 53 -4.02 6.17 9.76
N HIS A 54 -4.77 6.32 8.66
CA HIS A 54 -4.43 5.70 7.39
C HIS A 54 -3.09 6.22 6.85
N VAL A 55 -2.89 7.53 6.85
CA VAL A 55 -1.64 8.14 6.36
C VAL A 55 -0.44 7.67 7.20
N ILE A 56 -0.55 7.69 8.53
CA ILE A 56 0.54 7.27 9.41
C ILE A 56 0.82 5.77 9.24
N GLY A 57 -0.20 4.92 9.35
CA GLY A 57 -0.04 3.47 9.27
C GLY A 57 0.49 2.99 7.92
N SER A 58 -0.09 3.52 6.83
CA SER A 58 0.36 3.17 5.48
C SER A 58 1.77 3.69 5.16
N SER A 59 2.13 4.88 5.64
CA SER A 59 3.50 5.41 5.47
C SER A 59 4.54 4.59 6.21
N ILE A 60 4.25 4.13 7.43
CA ILE A 60 5.12 3.22 8.19
C ILE A 60 5.34 1.92 7.41
N SER A 61 4.26 1.28 6.95
CA SER A 61 4.36 0.03 6.20
C SER A 61 5.08 0.21 4.87
N LEU A 62 4.77 1.28 4.12
CA LEU A 62 5.40 1.55 2.84
C LEU A 62 6.90 1.80 2.99
N ALA A 63 7.31 2.59 3.98
CA ALA A 63 8.71 2.92 4.23
C ALA A 63 9.54 1.74 4.74
N ILE A 64 8.97 0.92 5.64
CA ILE A 64 9.69 -0.21 6.25
C ILE A 64 9.79 -1.40 5.29
N GLY A 65 8.78 -1.63 4.46
CA GLY A 65 8.67 -2.82 3.63
C GLY A 65 9.91 -3.19 2.81
N PRO A 66 10.57 -2.27 2.09
CA PRO A 66 11.76 -2.59 1.30
C PRO A 66 12.90 -3.20 2.12
N PHE A 67 13.05 -2.76 3.38
CA PHE A 67 14.13 -3.22 4.26
C PHE A 67 13.92 -4.67 4.73
N LEU A 68 12.66 -5.14 4.77
CA LEU A 68 12.33 -6.54 5.11
C LEU A 68 12.82 -7.53 4.05
N PHE A 69 13.05 -7.08 2.81
CA PHE A 69 13.59 -7.91 1.73
C PHE A 69 15.11 -7.99 1.71
N ILE A 70 15.82 -7.20 2.52
CA ILE A 70 17.29 -7.22 2.58
C ILE A 70 17.76 -8.51 3.24
N GLU A 71 18.48 -9.34 2.47
CA GLU A 71 19.00 -10.64 2.93
C GLU A 71 19.89 -10.51 4.17
N LYS A 72 20.78 -9.50 4.20
CA LYS A 72 21.67 -9.23 5.34
C LYS A 72 20.89 -8.96 6.63
N ILE A 73 19.74 -8.26 6.56
CA ILE A 73 18.88 -8.00 7.72
C ILE A 73 18.20 -9.31 8.15
N ARG A 74 17.66 -10.04 7.19
CA ARG A 74 16.90 -11.27 7.42
C ARG A 74 17.76 -12.41 7.96
N ILE A 75 19.02 -12.53 7.54
CA ILE A 75 19.91 -13.63 7.95
C ILE A 75 20.81 -13.22 9.11
N LYS A 76 21.50 -12.05 8.99
CA LYS A 76 22.53 -11.67 9.97
C LYS A 76 21.99 -10.83 11.14
N LYS A 77 20.81 -10.19 10.98
CA LYS A 77 20.21 -9.30 11.99
C LYS A 77 18.74 -9.67 12.23
N ILE A 78 18.50 -10.95 12.58
CA ILE A 78 17.13 -11.49 12.71
C ILE A 78 16.29 -10.73 13.75
N SER A 79 16.88 -10.24 14.83
CA SER A 79 16.17 -9.41 15.82
C SER A 79 15.63 -8.12 15.19
N LEU A 80 16.47 -7.44 14.40
CA LEU A 80 16.06 -6.24 13.67
C LEU A 80 14.95 -6.56 12.65
N HIS A 81 15.09 -7.67 11.89
CA HIS A 81 14.03 -8.11 10.96
C HIS A 81 12.69 -8.31 11.68
N ARG A 82 12.71 -8.96 12.84
CA ARG A 82 11.50 -9.20 13.65
C ARG A 82 10.88 -7.89 14.16
N GLN A 83 11.70 -6.95 14.63
CA GLN A 83 11.21 -5.65 15.10
C GLN A 83 10.60 -4.84 13.95
N LEU A 84 11.31 -4.71 12.83
CA LEU A 84 10.79 -4.03 11.62
C LEU A 84 9.50 -4.71 11.14
N GLY A 85 9.43 -6.05 11.16
CA GLY A 85 8.24 -6.80 10.79
C GLY A 85 7.03 -6.50 11.69
N LYS A 86 7.23 -6.32 13.00
CA LYS A 86 6.15 -5.93 13.93
C LYS A 86 5.63 -4.52 13.63
N PHE A 87 6.51 -3.54 13.41
CA PHE A 87 6.12 -2.18 13.04
C PHE A 87 5.43 -2.16 11.68
N TYR A 88 5.90 -2.94 10.72
CA TYR A 88 5.27 -3.11 9.42
C TYR A 88 3.83 -3.63 9.56
N LEU A 89 3.62 -4.71 10.32
CA LEU A 89 2.28 -5.28 10.55
C LEU A 89 1.37 -4.33 11.33
N LEU A 90 1.89 -3.63 12.34
CA LEU A 90 1.12 -2.61 13.06
C LEU A 90 0.64 -1.51 12.11
N GLY A 91 1.52 -1.05 11.22
CA GLY A 91 1.15 -0.08 10.18
C GLY A 91 0.06 -0.61 9.24
N ILE A 92 0.10 -1.90 8.85
CA ILE A 92 -0.95 -2.53 8.05
C ILE A 92 -2.28 -2.58 8.80
N ILE A 93 -2.27 -2.94 10.08
CA ILE A 93 -3.49 -3.02 10.89
C ILE A 93 -4.13 -1.63 10.98
N ILE A 94 -3.37 -0.63 11.41
CA ILE A 94 -3.87 0.74 11.55
C ILE A 94 -4.31 1.30 10.18
N GLY A 95 -3.44 1.22 9.16
CA GLY A 95 -3.73 1.75 7.83
C GLY A 95 -4.82 0.99 7.10
N GLY A 96 -4.92 -0.33 7.29
CA GLY A 96 -5.92 -1.18 6.64
C GLY A 96 -7.32 -0.97 7.20
N PHE A 97 -7.51 -0.96 8.53
CA PHE A 97 -8.83 -0.71 9.11
C PHE A 97 -9.32 0.71 8.87
N SER A 98 -8.45 1.71 9.01
CA SER A 98 -8.81 3.09 8.70
C SER A 98 -9.10 3.29 7.20
N GLY A 99 -8.31 2.67 6.31
CA GLY A 99 -8.55 2.69 4.88
C GLY A 99 -9.86 1.99 4.50
N LEU A 100 -10.21 0.89 5.14
CA LEU A 100 -11.49 0.21 4.95
C LEU A 100 -12.67 1.11 5.33
N TYR A 101 -12.58 1.80 6.47
CA TYR A 101 -13.61 2.78 6.86
C TYR A 101 -13.71 3.91 5.84
N MET A 102 -12.58 4.48 5.39
CA MET A 102 -12.57 5.55 4.40
C MET A 102 -13.13 5.13 3.05
N ALA A 103 -13.03 3.85 2.68
CA ALA A 103 -13.55 3.33 1.42
C ALA A 103 -15.08 3.49 1.29
N PHE A 104 -15.83 3.50 2.40
CA PHE A 104 -17.27 3.78 2.38
C PHE A 104 -17.61 5.19 1.90
N TYR A 105 -16.66 6.11 2.00
CA TYR A 105 -16.77 7.51 1.56
C TYR A 105 -15.97 7.79 0.28
N ALA A 106 -15.62 6.74 -0.48
CA ALA A 106 -14.89 6.93 -1.73
C ALA A 106 -15.78 7.56 -2.80
N THR A 107 -15.24 8.58 -3.48
CA THR A 107 -15.85 9.25 -4.64
C THR A 107 -16.01 8.26 -5.79
N GLY A 108 -17.05 8.42 -6.63
CA GLY A 108 -17.27 7.53 -7.80
C GLY A 108 -18.17 6.32 -7.51
N GLY A 109 -18.90 6.37 -6.39
CA GLY A 109 -19.97 5.41 -6.07
C GLY A 109 -19.47 4.01 -5.69
N ILE A 110 -20.31 3.01 -5.94
CA ILE A 110 -20.08 1.63 -5.48
C ILE A 110 -18.79 1.03 -6.05
N VAL A 111 -18.42 1.37 -7.28
CA VAL A 111 -17.23 0.80 -7.95
C VAL A 111 -15.95 1.24 -7.25
N SER A 112 -15.82 2.52 -6.88
CA SER A 112 -14.66 3.00 -6.12
C SER A 112 -14.67 2.49 -4.69
N LYS A 113 -15.84 2.46 -4.04
CA LYS A 113 -15.99 1.93 -2.68
C LYS A 113 -15.56 0.48 -2.60
N THR A 114 -15.98 -0.34 -3.56
CA THR A 114 -15.53 -1.75 -3.64
C THR A 114 -14.06 -1.86 -4.00
N GLY A 115 -13.53 -1.05 -4.92
CA GLY A 115 -12.11 -1.07 -5.30
C GLY A 115 -11.18 -0.81 -4.12
N PHE A 116 -11.37 0.30 -3.40
CA PHE A 116 -10.57 0.63 -2.22
C PHE A 116 -10.89 -0.25 -1.00
N GLY A 117 -12.15 -0.66 -0.85
CA GLY A 117 -12.55 -1.61 0.21
C GLY A 117 -11.85 -2.97 0.03
N MET A 118 -11.84 -3.51 -1.18
CA MET A 118 -11.14 -4.75 -1.50
C MET A 118 -9.63 -4.62 -1.33
N LEU A 119 -9.03 -3.50 -1.76
CA LEU A 119 -7.62 -3.22 -1.48
C LEU A 119 -7.33 -3.34 0.02
N SER A 120 -8.11 -2.67 0.87
CA SER A 120 -7.91 -2.68 2.32
C SER A 120 -8.10 -4.07 2.92
N LEU A 121 -9.14 -4.80 2.51
CA LEU A 121 -9.41 -6.17 2.97
C LEU A 121 -8.30 -7.15 2.57
N VAL A 122 -7.88 -7.13 1.30
CA VAL A 122 -6.82 -8.02 0.81
C VAL A 122 -5.48 -7.65 1.43
N TRP A 123 -5.24 -6.36 1.72
CA TRP A 123 -4.03 -5.92 2.41
C TRP A 123 -3.97 -6.42 3.85
N LEU A 124 -5.07 -6.32 4.61
CA LEU A 124 -5.18 -6.90 5.95
C LEU A 124 -5.05 -8.43 5.91
N LEU A 125 -5.74 -9.10 4.99
CA LEU A 125 -5.69 -10.55 4.83
C LEU A 125 -4.27 -11.05 4.54
N THR A 126 -3.59 -10.47 3.57
CA THR A 126 -2.24 -10.90 3.19
C THR A 126 -1.22 -10.65 4.29
N GLY A 127 -1.35 -9.56 5.06
CA GLY A 127 -0.54 -9.28 6.25
C GLY A 127 -0.76 -10.31 7.35
N THR A 128 -2.03 -10.63 7.64
CA THR A 128 -2.42 -11.67 8.62
C THR A 128 -1.89 -13.03 8.20
N MET A 129 -2.06 -13.44 6.95
CA MET A 129 -1.56 -14.71 6.43
C MET A 129 -0.04 -14.80 6.48
N ALA A 130 0.67 -13.70 6.23
CA ALA A 130 2.12 -13.64 6.39
C ALA A 130 2.52 -13.89 7.85
N TYR A 131 1.82 -13.28 8.79
CA TYR A 131 2.09 -13.44 10.22
C TYR A 131 1.80 -14.87 10.69
N ILE A 132 0.64 -15.43 10.35
CA ILE A 132 0.28 -16.81 10.70
C ILE A 132 1.28 -17.81 10.12
N SER A 133 1.70 -17.61 8.87
CA SER A 133 2.66 -18.49 8.20
C SER A 133 4.00 -18.55 8.93
N ILE A 134 4.50 -17.41 9.45
CA ILE A 134 5.77 -17.40 10.19
C ILE A 134 5.64 -17.98 11.60
N LEU A 135 4.49 -17.82 12.26
CA LEU A 135 4.23 -18.47 13.54
C LEU A 135 4.25 -20.00 13.40
N ASN A 136 3.73 -20.53 12.29
CA ASN A 136 3.73 -21.94 11.95
C ASN A 136 5.06 -22.40 11.31
N LYS A 137 6.10 -21.56 11.30
CA LYS A 137 7.42 -21.85 10.73
C LYS A 137 7.43 -22.15 9.22
N HIS A 138 6.36 -21.80 8.50
CA HIS A 138 6.25 -21.94 7.05
C HIS A 138 6.93 -20.75 6.35
N ILE A 139 8.25 -20.75 6.29
CA ILE A 139 9.06 -19.59 5.83
C ILE A 139 8.75 -19.22 4.38
N GLU A 140 8.57 -20.20 3.48
CA GLU A 140 8.26 -19.94 2.07
C GLU A 140 6.87 -19.29 1.92
N LEU A 141 5.87 -19.79 2.62
CA LEU A 141 4.53 -19.18 2.64
C LEU A 141 4.56 -17.76 3.19
N HIS A 142 5.28 -17.53 4.30
CA HIS A 142 5.50 -16.19 4.84
C HIS A 142 6.09 -15.25 3.79
N ARG A 143 7.16 -15.67 3.11
CA ARG A 143 7.79 -14.88 2.05
C ARG A 143 6.80 -14.54 0.93
N ASN A 144 6.03 -15.51 0.47
CA ASN A 144 5.07 -15.31 -0.62
C ASN A 144 3.95 -14.35 -0.21
N TRP A 145 3.44 -14.45 1.03
CA TRP A 145 2.45 -13.53 1.55
C TRP A 145 3.00 -12.11 1.75
N ILE A 146 4.25 -11.95 2.19
CA ILE A 146 4.89 -10.63 2.29
C ILE A 146 5.09 -9.99 0.92
N ILE A 147 5.42 -10.75 -0.12
CA ILE A 147 5.51 -10.22 -1.50
C ILE A 147 4.16 -9.66 -1.95
N ARG A 148 3.06 -10.40 -1.77
CA ARG A 148 1.70 -9.94 -2.08
C ARG A 148 1.34 -8.70 -1.27
N ASN A 149 1.58 -8.74 0.02
CA ASN A 149 1.25 -7.66 0.94
C ASN A 149 1.99 -6.37 0.61
N TYR A 150 3.29 -6.47 0.30
CA TYR A 150 4.05 -5.28 -0.08
C TYR A 150 3.67 -4.74 -1.47
N ALA A 151 3.29 -5.59 -2.40
CA ALA A 151 2.72 -5.17 -3.69
C ALA A 151 1.44 -4.33 -3.50
N LEU A 152 0.60 -4.67 -2.50
CA LEU A 152 -0.56 -3.86 -2.11
C LEU A 152 -0.14 -2.55 -1.44
N SER A 153 0.89 -2.55 -0.60
CA SER A 153 1.44 -1.31 -0.02
C SER A 153 1.92 -0.34 -1.11
N LEU A 154 2.48 -0.86 -2.21
CA LEU A 154 2.89 -0.07 -3.38
C LEU A 154 1.70 0.54 -4.14
N ALA A 155 0.45 0.19 -3.84
CA ALA A 155 -0.73 0.87 -4.38
C ALA A 155 -0.68 2.38 -4.10
N ALA A 156 -0.11 2.80 -2.97
CA ALA A 156 0.09 4.21 -2.65
C ALA A 156 1.01 4.93 -3.65
N VAL A 157 2.01 4.23 -4.18
CA VAL A 157 2.90 4.74 -5.24
C VAL A 157 2.16 4.77 -6.57
N SER A 158 1.55 3.64 -6.95
CA SER A 158 0.81 3.51 -8.21
C SER A 158 -0.32 4.53 -8.34
N LEU A 159 -1.07 4.77 -7.26
CA LEU A 159 -2.14 5.78 -7.22
C LEU A 159 -1.59 7.17 -7.54
N ARG A 160 -0.44 7.55 -6.95
CA ARG A 160 0.17 8.86 -7.17
C ARG A 160 0.79 9.01 -8.56
N ILE A 161 1.11 7.93 -9.23
CA ILE A 161 1.55 7.94 -10.63
C ILE A 161 0.32 8.05 -11.55
N TRP A 162 -0.70 7.21 -11.33
CA TRP A 162 -1.88 7.17 -12.19
C TRP A 162 -2.77 8.40 -12.07
N MET A 163 -2.91 8.99 -10.87
CA MET A 163 -3.80 10.13 -10.67
C MET A 163 -3.47 11.31 -11.61
N PRO A 164 -2.25 11.85 -11.67
CA PRO A 164 -1.93 12.91 -12.62
C PRO A 164 -2.12 12.48 -14.07
N VAL A 165 -1.76 11.24 -14.44
CA VAL A 165 -1.95 10.73 -15.80
C VAL A 165 -3.40 10.78 -16.20
N PHE A 166 -4.32 10.29 -15.37
CA PHE A 166 -5.75 10.29 -15.68
C PHE A 166 -6.36 11.68 -15.64
N LEU A 167 -5.90 12.58 -14.77
CA LEU A 167 -6.34 13.97 -14.76
C LEU A 167 -5.91 14.72 -16.04
N ILE A 168 -4.74 14.41 -16.58
CA ILE A 168 -4.28 14.96 -17.86
C ILE A 168 -5.11 14.40 -19.02
N LEU A 169 -5.42 13.09 -19.00
CA LEU A 169 -6.14 12.43 -20.10
C LEU A 169 -7.63 12.77 -20.12
N PHE A 170 -8.28 12.89 -18.98
CA PHE A 170 -9.72 13.04 -18.86
C PHE A 170 -10.17 14.42 -18.39
N GLY A 171 -9.25 15.28 -17.95
CA GLY A 171 -9.54 16.59 -17.36
C GLY A 171 -9.89 16.51 -15.87
N ILE A 172 -9.69 17.64 -15.19
CA ILE A 172 -9.97 17.77 -13.75
C ILE A 172 -11.46 17.64 -13.46
N GLU A 173 -12.30 18.10 -14.36
CA GLU A 173 -13.77 18.02 -14.29
C GLU A 173 -14.28 16.58 -14.23
N ASN A 174 -13.52 15.64 -14.79
CA ASN A 174 -13.83 14.20 -14.79
C ASN A 174 -13.08 13.43 -13.70
N PHE A 175 -12.71 14.10 -12.60
CA PHE A 175 -12.01 13.49 -11.47
C PHE A 175 -12.69 12.21 -10.98
N HIS A 176 -14.03 12.18 -10.91
CA HIS A 176 -14.77 11.01 -10.44
C HIS A 176 -14.56 9.78 -11.33
N ILE A 177 -14.45 9.95 -12.65
CA ILE A 177 -14.17 8.86 -13.61
C ILE A 177 -12.74 8.36 -13.40
N SER A 178 -11.78 9.27 -13.31
CA SER A 178 -10.39 8.96 -13.02
C SER A 178 -10.27 8.17 -11.71
N TYR A 179 -11.00 8.59 -10.68
CA TYR A 179 -10.97 7.98 -9.36
C TYR A 179 -11.56 6.55 -9.36
N ILE A 180 -12.63 6.32 -10.15
CA ILE A 180 -13.20 4.97 -10.35
C ILE A 180 -12.16 4.01 -10.92
N VAL A 181 -11.49 4.40 -12.01
CA VAL A 181 -10.49 3.55 -12.65
C VAL A 181 -9.30 3.31 -11.73
N ILE A 182 -8.81 4.37 -11.07
CA ILE A 182 -7.64 4.30 -10.20
C ILE A 182 -7.91 3.43 -8.97
N SER A 183 -9.14 3.35 -8.48
CA SER A 183 -9.49 2.50 -7.34
C SER A 183 -9.15 1.01 -7.55
N TRP A 184 -9.01 0.58 -8.80
CA TRP A 184 -8.65 -0.79 -9.19
C TRP A 184 -7.23 -0.89 -9.74
N ILE A 185 -6.84 -0.01 -10.68
CA ILE A 185 -5.54 -0.15 -11.33
C ILE A 185 -4.36 0.23 -10.44
N SER A 186 -4.61 0.90 -9.32
CA SER A 186 -3.55 1.21 -8.35
C SER A 186 -2.96 -0.02 -7.67
N TRP A 187 -3.70 -1.12 -7.56
CA TRP A 187 -3.27 -2.29 -6.79
C TRP A 187 -3.41 -3.64 -7.52
N VAL A 188 -4.39 -3.82 -8.40
CA VAL A 188 -4.59 -5.10 -9.11
C VAL A 188 -3.37 -5.47 -9.96
N PRO A 189 -2.81 -4.58 -10.81
CA PRO A 189 -1.59 -4.90 -11.55
C PRO A 189 -0.39 -5.21 -10.65
N ASN A 190 -0.29 -4.56 -9.50
CA ASN A 190 0.78 -4.83 -8.53
C ASN A 190 0.70 -6.26 -8.00
N LEU A 191 -0.52 -6.77 -7.72
CA LEU A 191 -0.72 -8.16 -7.33
C LEU A 191 -0.37 -9.13 -8.45
N VAL A 192 -0.74 -8.85 -9.68
CA VAL A 192 -0.36 -9.68 -10.84
C VAL A 192 1.16 -9.79 -10.94
N VAL A 193 1.88 -8.68 -10.79
CA VAL A 193 3.35 -8.68 -10.76
C VAL A 193 3.88 -9.51 -9.60
N ALA A 194 3.26 -9.44 -8.42
CA ALA A 194 3.64 -10.25 -7.26
C ALA A 194 3.50 -11.75 -7.54
N GLU A 195 2.39 -12.18 -8.16
CA GLU A 195 2.18 -13.59 -8.53
C GLU A 195 3.21 -14.07 -9.56
N ILE A 196 3.57 -13.24 -10.54
CA ILE A 196 4.62 -13.56 -11.52
C ILE A 196 5.97 -13.73 -10.80
N ILE A 197 6.30 -12.88 -9.84
CA ILE A 197 7.55 -12.99 -9.06
C ILE A 197 7.56 -14.30 -8.25
N ILE A 198 6.44 -14.63 -7.60
CA ILE A 198 6.30 -15.84 -6.78
C ILE A 198 6.41 -17.10 -7.63
N SER A 199 5.70 -17.17 -8.77
CA SER A 199 5.71 -18.32 -9.66
C SER A 199 7.11 -18.57 -10.24
N ARG A 200 7.80 -17.53 -10.69
CA ARG A 200 9.18 -17.64 -11.19
C ARG A 200 10.17 -18.10 -10.12
N SER A 201 9.95 -17.76 -8.86
CA SER A 201 10.81 -18.22 -7.77
C SER A 201 10.63 -19.73 -7.52
N LYS A 202 9.42 -20.27 -7.61
CA LYS A 202 9.13 -21.71 -7.47
C LYS A 202 9.78 -22.56 -8.58
N LEU A 203 9.73 -22.09 -9.82
CA LEU A 203 10.34 -22.79 -10.96
C LEU A 203 11.85 -22.98 -10.80
N LYS A 204 12.54 -22.00 -10.18
CA LYS A 204 13.99 -22.13 -9.88
C LYS A 204 14.32 -23.23 -8.88
N TYR A 205 13.42 -23.59 -7.97
CA TYR A 205 13.64 -24.68 -7.01
C TYR A 205 13.33 -26.07 -7.56
N ILE A 206 12.56 -26.16 -8.65
CA ILE A 206 12.20 -27.44 -9.30
C ILE A 206 13.23 -27.83 -10.36
N SER A 207 14.01 -26.86 -10.88
CA SER A 207 15.01 -27.07 -11.93
C SER A 207 16.44 -27.34 -11.42
N VAL A 208 16.61 -27.53 -10.12
CA VAL A 208 17.86 -27.92 -9.45
C VAL A 208 17.65 -29.28 -8.77
#